data_d3313287ac4193f716a5c20e39710665
#
_entry.id   d3313287ac4193f716a5c20e39710665
#
_cell.length_a   1.000
_cell.length_b   1.000
_cell.length_c   1.000
_cell.angle_alpha   90.00
_cell.angle_beta   90.00
_cell.angle_gamma   90.00
#
_symmetry.space_group_name_H-M   'P 1'
#
loop_
_entity.id
_entity.type
_entity.pdbx_description
1 polymer ?
#
loop_
_entity_poly.entity_id
_entity_poly.type
_entity_poly.pdbx_seq_one_letter_code
_entity_poly.pdbx_strand_id
1 'polypeptide(L)'
;MKRYILLISIALMAASCGKKATVKVEVKSAAGKEVLFSKLNFNKIDVVDTLKLDKSGKASVKFALPEEAPDFYYLSYGRKRLASLVVKPGDKISVVADTLTGSAKIEGSPESQRLAMIDSTFYAAIAKFDVWQQELVQAMERGDKEREEQIKTDVSNLYVQYKRGALKTLLTQPASFANISLLYQQFNSMLAVFADPNDVYLFRTIRDTLKTLYPTSSYVKALTEVIERHDANEALREKIEKAQQTLYPELSLPDVNSQTRRLSELEGKPFILLFWMPSEVSQKVINLHLKEIYNLYHSKGLDIYSVAVGDKSLWATTIKEQGANWINVNDGKGANSPALGIYNVSTLPAMFIFNKEGKVVARDLFDTEKLKSKISSIL
;
A
#
# COMPACT_ATOMS: atom_id res chain seq x y z
N MET A 1 3.90 -14.93 71.25
CA MET A 1 4.61 -13.78 70.63
C MET A 1 4.90 -14.14 69.16
N LYS A 2 4.08 -13.62 68.26
CA LYS A 2 4.22 -13.84 66.78
C LYS A 2 4.93 -12.64 66.20
N ARG A 3 6.16 -12.84 65.70
CA ARG A 3 6.93 -11.79 64.98
C ARG A 3 6.43 -11.76 63.54
N TYR A 4 5.83 -10.66 63.09
CA TYR A 4 5.52 -10.37 61.69
C TYR A 4 6.78 -9.80 61.05
N ILE A 5 7.36 -10.53 60.08
CA ILE A 5 8.42 -10.03 59.18
C ILE A 5 7.70 -9.33 58.03
N LEU A 6 7.87 -7.99 58.01
CA LEU A 6 7.40 -7.11 56.95
C LEU A 6 8.40 -7.17 55.78
N LEU A 7 8.11 -7.91 54.72
CA LEU A 7 8.87 -7.93 53.48
C LEU A 7 8.55 -6.63 52.70
N ILE A 8 9.44 -5.66 52.77
CA ILE A 8 9.41 -4.48 51.91
C ILE A 8 9.95 -4.88 50.54
N SER A 9 9.05 -5.12 49.58
CA SER A 9 9.38 -5.25 48.19
C SER A 9 9.78 -3.87 47.62
N ILE A 10 11.07 -3.63 47.55
CA ILE A 10 11.60 -2.50 46.80
C ILE A 10 11.40 -2.82 45.29
N ALA A 11 10.34 -2.27 44.68
CA ALA A 11 10.19 -2.21 43.26
C ALA A 11 11.31 -1.30 42.71
N LEU A 12 12.38 -1.90 42.17
CA LEU A 12 13.32 -1.20 41.31
C LEU A 12 12.57 -0.72 40.08
N MET A 13 12.06 0.49 40.10
CA MET A 13 11.77 1.22 38.88
C MET A 13 13.09 1.47 38.18
N ALA A 14 13.42 0.62 37.20
CA ALA A 14 14.47 0.91 36.23
C ALA A 14 14.02 2.19 35.49
N ALA A 15 14.45 3.34 35.99
CA ALA A 15 14.36 4.59 35.27
C ALA A 15 15.20 4.42 34.01
N SER A 16 14.53 4.16 32.88
CA SER A 16 15.16 4.20 31.57
C SER A 16 15.79 5.58 31.41
N CYS A 17 17.09 5.64 31.57
CA CYS A 17 17.88 6.85 31.44
C CYS A 17 18.13 7.20 29.97
N GLY A 18 17.11 7.01 29.14
CA GLY A 18 17.14 7.37 27.71
C GLY A 18 17.30 8.88 27.55
N LYS A 19 18.17 9.31 26.64
CA LYS A 19 18.37 10.73 26.31
C LYS A 19 17.03 11.29 25.79
N LYS A 20 16.46 12.28 26.51
CA LYS A 20 15.22 12.95 26.12
C LYS A 20 15.46 13.82 24.89
N ALA A 21 14.59 13.73 23.90
CA ALA A 21 14.52 14.68 22.81
C ALA A 21 13.70 15.92 23.21
N THR A 22 13.98 17.04 22.55
CA THR A 22 13.26 18.30 22.74
C THR A 22 12.87 18.85 21.37
N VAL A 23 11.59 19.14 21.19
CA VAL A 23 11.07 19.82 20.00
C VAL A 23 10.50 21.17 20.41
N LYS A 24 11.09 22.24 19.88
CA LYS A 24 10.58 23.61 20.00
C LYS A 24 9.76 23.94 18.78
N VAL A 25 8.60 24.51 18.99
CA VAL A 25 7.62 24.81 17.93
C VAL A 25 7.32 26.31 17.96
N GLU A 26 7.31 26.95 16.79
CA GLU A 26 6.82 28.30 16.59
C GLU A 26 5.83 28.30 15.42
N VAL A 27 4.56 28.65 15.70
CA VAL A 27 3.48 28.77 14.71
C VAL A 27 2.75 30.07 14.99
N LYS A 28 3.27 31.17 14.47
CA LYS A 28 2.73 32.52 14.71
C LYS A 28 1.27 32.68 14.30
N SER A 29 0.90 32.09 13.18
CA SER A 29 -0.48 32.06 12.65
C SER A 29 -1.49 31.33 13.53
N ALA A 30 -1.02 30.56 14.55
CA ALA A 30 -1.84 29.85 15.50
C ALA A 30 -1.56 30.25 16.96
N ALA A 31 -1.05 31.46 17.20
CA ALA A 31 -0.76 31.94 18.54
C ALA A 31 -1.97 31.80 19.49
N GLY A 32 -1.75 31.31 20.71
CA GLY A 32 -2.79 31.05 21.70
C GLY A 32 -3.69 29.84 21.40
N LYS A 33 -3.45 29.11 20.31
CA LYS A 33 -4.16 27.88 19.92
C LYS A 33 -3.36 26.64 20.32
N GLU A 34 -3.93 25.47 20.04
CA GLU A 34 -3.31 24.17 20.30
C GLU A 34 -2.84 23.53 19.00
N VAL A 35 -1.67 22.90 19.05
CA VAL A 35 -1.13 22.06 17.99
C VAL A 35 -0.89 20.66 18.53
N LEU A 36 -1.16 19.64 17.72
CA LEU A 36 -0.99 18.25 18.11
C LEU A 36 0.43 17.80 17.76
N PHE A 37 1.10 17.19 18.72
CA PHE A 37 2.34 16.46 18.52
C PHE A 37 2.06 14.98 18.62
N SER A 38 2.23 14.25 17.52
CA SER A 38 1.80 12.87 17.37
C SER A 38 2.93 11.99 16.88
N LYS A 39 2.90 10.71 17.24
CA LYS A 39 3.81 9.67 16.76
C LYS A 39 3.13 8.84 15.67
N LEU A 40 3.88 8.48 14.63
CA LEU A 40 3.45 7.48 13.66
C LEU A 40 3.75 6.08 14.20
N ASN A 41 2.72 5.29 14.41
CA ASN A 41 2.80 3.88 14.81
C ASN A 41 2.30 3.01 13.65
N PHE A 42 3.19 2.71 12.69
CA PHE A 42 2.84 2.01 11.43
C PHE A 42 1.65 2.67 10.71
N ASN A 43 0.45 2.14 10.88
CA ASN A 43 -0.76 2.65 10.23
C ASN A 43 -1.64 3.52 11.15
N LYS A 44 -1.16 3.84 12.36
CA LYS A 44 -1.90 4.61 13.37
C LYS A 44 -1.10 5.81 13.80
N ILE A 45 -1.79 6.93 13.97
CA ILE A 45 -1.21 8.15 14.52
C ILE A 45 -1.68 8.28 15.96
N ASP A 46 -0.75 8.19 16.91
CA ASP A 46 -1.03 8.33 18.32
C ASP A 46 -0.61 9.73 18.80
N VAL A 47 -1.54 10.45 19.43
CA VAL A 47 -1.23 11.77 20.00
C VAL A 47 -0.31 11.58 21.22
N VAL A 48 0.87 12.20 21.16
CA VAL A 48 1.86 12.18 22.25
C VAL A 48 1.61 13.33 23.20
N ASP A 49 1.30 14.53 22.66
CA ASP A 49 1.02 15.72 23.45
C ASP A 49 0.17 16.71 22.66
N THR A 50 -0.57 17.54 23.38
CA THR A 50 -1.29 18.71 22.85
C THR A 50 -0.60 19.98 23.33
N LEU A 51 0.14 20.62 22.42
CA LEU A 51 0.97 21.76 22.73
C LEU A 51 0.16 23.05 22.66
N LYS A 52 -0.05 23.71 23.80
CA LYS A 52 -0.68 25.04 23.86
C LYS A 52 0.37 26.11 23.51
N LEU A 53 0.18 26.78 22.39
CA LEU A 53 1.04 27.86 21.94
C LEU A 53 0.82 29.11 22.81
N ASP A 54 1.88 29.75 23.19
CA ASP A 54 1.83 31.05 23.91
C ASP A 54 1.37 32.21 22.99
N LYS A 55 1.33 33.42 23.52
CA LYS A 55 0.93 34.63 22.79
C LYS A 55 1.86 34.97 21.61
N SER A 56 3.07 34.43 21.61
CA SER A 56 4.04 34.55 20.51
C SER A 56 4.01 33.37 19.55
N GLY A 57 3.07 32.41 19.71
CA GLY A 57 2.92 31.21 18.90
C GLY A 57 3.95 30.13 19.21
N LYS A 58 4.54 30.11 20.41
CA LYS A 58 5.62 29.17 20.78
C LYS A 58 5.16 28.14 21.79
N ALA A 59 5.70 26.92 21.63
CA ALA A 59 5.61 25.84 22.61
C ALA A 59 6.87 24.96 22.56
N SER A 60 7.00 24.05 23.52
CA SER A 60 8.08 23.06 23.53
C SER A 60 7.61 21.79 24.20
N VAL A 61 7.99 20.63 23.61
CA VAL A 61 7.78 19.32 24.20
C VAL A 61 9.13 18.66 24.47
N LYS A 62 9.24 17.97 25.61
CA LYS A 62 10.42 17.17 25.97
C LYS A 62 9.96 15.77 26.36
N PHE A 63 10.43 14.77 25.66
CA PHE A 63 9.99 13.40 25.82
C PHE A 63 11.13 12.39 25.61
N ALA A 64 10.94 11.19 26.12
CA ALA A 64 11.83 10.05 25.85
C ALA A 64 11.26 9.24 24.69
N LEU A 65 12.10 8.76 23.80
CA LEU A 65 11.69 7.81 22.79
C LEU A 65 11.58 6.40 23.42
N PRO A 66 10.63 5.57 22.96
CA PRO A 66 10.47 4.21 23.50
C PRO A 66 11.64 3.28 23.15
N GLU A 67 12.38 3.59 22.10
CA GLU A 67 13.54 2.83 21.61
C GLU A 67 14.76 3.75 21.47
N GLU A 68 15.96 3.18 21.49
CA GLU A 68 17.20 3.91 21.18
C GLU A 68 17.40 4.13 19.67
N ALA A 69 16.33 4.15 18.91
CA ALA A 69 16.27 4.33 17.46
C ALA A 69 15.49 5.60 17.11
N PRO A 70 15.69 6.15 15.90
CA PRO A 70 14.84 7.23 15.40
C PRO A 70 13.40 6.79 15.26
N ASP A 71 12.49 7.76 15.32
CA ASP A 71 11.06 7.50 15.15
C ASP A 71 10.39 8.69 14.43
N PHE A 72 9.22 8.46 13.84
CA PHE A 72 8.49 9.46 13.07
C PHE A 72 7.45 10.17 13.93
N TYR A 73 7.49 11.51 13.90
CA TYR A 73 6.55 12.36 14.58
C TYR A 73 5.95 13.39 13.64
N TYR A 74 4.74 13.83 13.95
CA TYR A 74 4.02 14.85 13.21
C TYR A 74 3.62 16.00 14.09
N LEU A 75 3.75 17.22 13.56
CA LEU A 75 3.13 18.42 14.10
C LEU A 75 1.92 18.76 13.24
N SER A 76 0.75 18.92 13.86
CA SER A 76 -0.50 19.17 13.14
C SER A 76 -1.32 20.29 13.79
N TYR A 77 -2.02 21.07 12.97
CA TYR A 77 -3.02 22.05 13.40
C TYR A 77 -4.36 21.69 12.78
N GLY A 78 -5.32 21.30 13.60
CA GLY A 78 -6.55 20.70 13.14
C GLY A 78 -6.26 19.44 12.30
N ARG A 79 -6.75 19.42 11.05
CA ARG A 79 -6.49 18.30 10.10
C ARG A 79 -5.24 18.52 9.26
N LYS A 80 -4.60 19.68 9.33
CA LYS A 80 -3.45 20.01 8.50
C LYS A 80 -2.16 19.60 9.19
N ARG A 81 -1.36 18.77 8.52
CA ARG A 81 0.01 18.47 8.93
C ARG A 81 0.88 19.68 8.63
N LEU A 82 1.59 20.19 9.65
CA LEU A 82 2.52 21.33 9.54
C LEU A 82 3.94 20.86 9.30
N ALA A 83 4.36 19.77 9.96
CA ALA A 83 5.70 19.21 9.79
C ALA A 83 5.70 17.70 10.04
N SER A 84 6.56 16.99 9.32
CA SER A 84 6.97 15.61 9.58
C SER A 84 8.39 15.62 10.11
N LEU A 85 8.65 14.86 11.17
CA LEU A 85 9.94 14.84 11.87
C LEU A 85 10.44 13.41 12.01
N VAL A 86 11.74 13.24 11.84
CA VAL A 86 12.48 12.06 12.33
C VAL A 86 13.23 12.51 13.56
N VAL A 87 12.86 11.96 14.72
CA VAL A 87 13.43 12.34 16.01
C VAL A 87 14.27 11.19 16.55
N LYS A 88 15.49 11.49 17.00
CA LYS A 88 16.40 10.57 17.68
C LYS A 88 16.52 10.90 19.17
N PRO A 89 16.91 9.93 20.02
CA PRO A 89 17.21 10.20 21.41
C PRO A 89 18.26 11.32 21.56
N GLY A 90 17.92 12.36 22.30
CA GLY A 90 18.79 13.51 22.55
C GLY A 90 18.70 14.66 21.54
N ASP A 91 17.89 14.55 20.49
CA ASP A 91 17.71 15.61 19.52
C ASP A 91 17.13 16.88 20.13
N LYS A 92 17.57 18.02 19.59
CA LYS A 92 17.04 19.36 19.90
C LYS A 92 16.59 20.01 18.60
N ILE A 93 15.31 19.83 18.28
CA ILE A 93 14.74 20.26 17.00
C ILE A 93 13.98 21.57 17.19
N SER A 94 14.12 22.49 16.25
CA SER A 94 13.31 23.69 16.14
C SER A 94 12.46 23.64 14.88
N VAL A 95 11.15 23.87 15.02
CA VAL A 95 10.19 23.90 13.92
C VAL A 95 9.52 25.26 13.91
N VAL A 96 9.68 25.99 12.81
CA VAL A 96 8.93 27.22 12.54
C VAL A 96 7.96 26.91 11.39
N ALA A 97 6.67 26.93 11.65
CA ALA A 97 5.65 26.54 10.68
C ALA A 97 4.58 27.62 10.49
N ASP A 98 3.91 27.56 9.34
CA ASP A 98 2.82 28.45 8.99
C ASP A 98 1.58 27.62 8.63
N THR A 99 0.44 27.93 9.27
CA THR A 99 -0.83 27.23 9.04
C THR A 99 -1.46 27.57 7.69
N LEU A 100 -1.15 28.73 7.10
CA LEU A 100 -1.70 29.17 5.83
C LEU A 100 -1.01 28.47 4.66
N THR A 101 0.32 28.60 4.59
CA THR A 101 1.11 28.00 3.50
C THR A 101 1.33 26.49 3.70
N GLY A 102 1.34 26.03 4.96
CA GLY A 102 1.72 24.66 5.31
C GLY A 102 3.22 24.41 5.17
N SER A 103 4.03 25.47 5.03
CA SER A 103 5.48 25.37 5.01
C SER A 103 6.03 25.28 6.43
N ALA A 104 7.11 24.52 6.59
CA ALA A 104 7.86 24.46 7.84
C ALA A 104 9.36 24.55 7.59
N LYS A 105 10.04 25.37 8.41
CA LYS A 105 11.49 25.38 8.51
C LYS A 105 11.90 24.53 9.71
N ILE A 106 12.75 23.55 9.49
CA ILE A 106 13.19 22.60 10.51
C ILE A 106 14.70 22.75 10.69
N GLU A 107 15.15 22.89 11.94
CA GLU A 107 16.57 23.00 12.31
C GLU A 107 16.89 22.01 13.44
N GLY A 108 18.15 21.59 13.55
CA GLY A 108 18.64 20.70 14.61
C GLY A 108 18.48 19.20 14.34
N SER A 109 17.90 18.80 13.19
CA SER A 109 17.80 17.39 12.77
C SER A 109 17.96 17.27 11.25
N PRO A 110 19.13 16.80 10.77
CA PRO A 110 19.33 16.54 9.34
C PRO A 110 18.34 15.52 8.76
N GLU A 111 17.94 14.52 9.55
CA GLU A 111 16.94 13.53 9.15
C GLU A 111 15.55 14.16 8.95
N SER A 112 15.14 15.06 9.85
CA SER A 112 13.87 15.79 9.70
C SER A 112 13.89 16.77 8.53
N GLN A 113 15.03 17.41 8.25
CA GLN A 113 15.18 18.28 7.08
C GLN A 113 15.09 17.48 5.78
N ARG A 114 15.71 16.28 5.75
CA ARG A 114 15.63 15.38 4.64
C ARG A 114 14.21 14.86 4.44
N LEU A 115 13.51 14.48 5.51
CA LEU A 115 12.10 14.06 5.44
C LEU A 115 11.22 15.18 4.87
N ALA A 116 11.42 16.42 5.32
CA ALA A 116 10.70 17.58 4.80
C ALA A 116 10.93 17.80 3.29
N MET A 117 12.17 17.60 2.81
CA MET A 117 12.48 17.65 1.38
C MET A 117 11.77 16.53 0.60
N ILE A 118 11.80 15.30 1.12
CA ILE A 118 11.10 14.15 0.54
C ILE A 118 9.60 14.44 0.46
N ASP A 119 8.98 14.86 1.56
CA ASP A 119 7.55 15.19 1.63
C ASP A 119 7.19 16.31 0.66
N SER A 120 7.96 17.41 0.63
CA SER A 120 7.72 18.54 -0.27
C SER A 120 7.73 18.13 -1.75
N THR A 121 8.71 17.32 -2.14
CA THR A 121 8.82 16.81 -3.51
C THR A 121 7.63 15.90 -3.86
N PHE A 122 7.22 15.05 -2.91
CA PHE A 122 6.11 14.15 -3.10
C PHE A 122 4.77 14.89 -3.20
N TYR A 123 4.50 15.83 -2.27
CA TYR A 123 3.25 16.60 -2.32
C TYR A 123 3.13 17.48 -3.56
N ALA A 124 4.25 17.98 -4.08
CA ALA A 124 4.24 18.70 -5.36
C ALA A 124 3.87 17.76 -6.54
N ALA A 125 4.30 16.50 -6.51
CA ALA A 125 3.91 15.51 -7.50
C ALA A 125 2.43 15.10 -7.34
N ILE A 126 1.97 14.86 -6.10
CA ILE A 126 0.58 14.54 -5.79
C ILE A 126 -0.35 15.66 -6.25
N ALA A 127 -0.03 16.91 -5.99
CA ALA A 127 -0.87 18.04 -6.41
C ALA A 127 -1.09 18.08 -7.93
N LYS A 128 -0.07 17.76 -8.74
CA LYS A 128 -0.21 17.62 -10.20
C LYS A 128 -1.06 16.42 -10.58
N PHE A 129 -0.82 15.29 -9.94
CA PHE A 129 -1.55 14.05 -10.17
C PHE A 129 -3.05 14.25 -9.90
N ASP A 130 -3.41 14.88 -8.79
CA ASP A 130 -4.81 15.13 -8.42
C ASP A 130 -5.52 16.03 -9.43
N VAL A 131 -4.85 17.07 -9.93
CA VAL A 131 -5.38 17.93 -11.00
C VAL A 131 -5.67 17.11 -12.26
N TRP A 132 -4.72 16.30 -12.70
CA TRP A 132 -4.90 15.47 -13.89
C TRP A 132 -5.94 14.37 -13.73
N GLN A 133 -6.09 13.82 -12.53
CA GLN A 133 -7.17 12.88 -12.22
C GLN A 133 -8.55 13.54 -12.41
N GLN A 134 -8.72 14.77 -11.94
CA GLN A 134 -9.97 15.51 -12.12
C GLN A 134 -10.22 15.86 -13.60
N GLU A 135 -9.19 16.31 -14.31
CA GLU A 135 -9.30 16.59 -15.75
C GLU A 135 -9.61 15.32 -16.56
N LEU A 136 -9.04 14.16 -16.18
CA LEU A 136 -9.32 12.88 -16.84
C LEU A 136 -10.80 12.51 -16.75
N VAL A 137 -11.40 12.67 -15.57
CA VAL A 137 -12.84 12.42 -15.39
C VAL A 137 -13.65 13.33 -16.31
N GLN A 138 -13.33 14.63 -16.37
CA GLN A 138 -14.03 15.58 -17.24
C GLN A 138 -13.84 15.26 -18.74
N ALA A 139 -12.66 14.84 -19.17
CA ALA A 139 -12.40 14.44 -20.55
C ALA A 139 -13.22 13.19 -20.92
N MET A 140 -13.29 12.23 -20.02
CA MET A 140 -14.12 11.02 -20.20
C MET A 140 -15.61 11.35 -20.31
N GLU A 141 -16.12 12.23 -19.45
CA GLU A 141 -17.52 12.68 -19.49
C GLU A 141 -17.89 13.40 -20.80
N ARG A 142 -16.92 14.11 -21.38
CA ARG A 142 -17.10 14.83 -22.67
C ARG A 142 -16.82 13.96 -23.89
N GLY A 143 -16.31 12.73 -23.71
CA GLY A 143 -15.86 11.85 -24.79
C GLY A 143 -14.62 12.35 -25.54
N ASP A 144 -13.80 13.21 -24.91
CA ASP A 144 -12.59 13.78 -25.49
C ASP A 144 -11.42 12.79 -25.38
N LYS A 145 -11.35 11.90 -26.36
CA LYS A 145 -10.35 10.82 -26.42
C LYS A 145 -8.92 11.32 -26.55
N GLU A 146 -8.72 12.42 -27.26
CA GLU A 146 -7.38 13.01 -27.42
C GLU A 146 -6.86 13.52 -26.08
N ARG A 147 -7.69 14.24 -25.32
CA ARG A 147 -7.34 14.73 -23.98
C ARG A 147 -7.14 13.59 -22.97
N GLU A 148 -7.97 12.53 -23.02
CA GLU A 148 -7.79 11.35 -22.20
C GLU A 148 -6.39 10.73 -22.38
N GLU A 149 -5.95 10.50 -23.64
CA GLU A 149 -4.66 9.89 -23.94
C GLU A 149 -3.49 10.81 -23.58
N GLN A 150 -3.65 12.11 -23.77
CA GLN A 150 -2.66 13.09 -23.34
C GLN A 150 -2.47 13.05 -21.81
N ILE A 151 -3.55 13.05 -21.03
CA ILE A 151 -3.48 13.03 -19.57
C ILE A 151 -2.86 11.72 -19.08
N LYS A 152 -3.21 10.57 -19.66
CA LYS A 152 -2.59 9.28 -19.32
C LYS A 152 -1.08 9.31 -19.54
N THR A 153 -0.64 9.93 -20.64
CA THR A 153 0.78 10.11 -20.95
C THR A 153 1.46 11.02 -19.92
N ASP A 154 0.84 12.14 -19.57
CA ASP A 154 1.36 13.10 -18.61
C ASP A 154 1.48 12.49 -17.21
N VAL A 155 0.47 11.72 -16.77
CA VAL A 155 0.50 10.96 -15.50
C VAL A 155 1.62 9.92 -15.50
N SER A 156 1.77 9.16 -16.59
CA SER A 156 2.85 8.18 -16.72
C SER A 156 4.22 8.85 -16.65
N ASN A 157 4.42 9.95 -17.34
CA ASN A 157 5.66 10.72 -17.32
C ASN A 157 5.96 11.27 -15.91
N LEU A 158 4.96 11.82 -15.23
CA LEU A 158 5.11 12.30 -13.85
C LEU A 158 5.57 11.17 -12.93
N TYR A 159 4.90 10.03 -13.00
CA TYR A 159 5.24 8.86 -12.18
C TYR A 159 6.68 8.39 -12.42
N VAL A 160 7.08 8.22 -13.69
CA VAL A 160 8.42 7.77 -14.04
C VAL A 160 9.48 8.78 -13.58
N GLN A 161 9.25 10.08 -13.79
CA GLN A 161 10.16 11.13 -13.33
C GLN A 161 10.28 11.15 -11.81
N TYR A 162 9.13 11.04 -11.11
CA TYR A 162 9.12 10.99 -9.66
C TYR A 162 9.87 9.76 -9.13
N LYS A 163 9.55 8.56 -9.63
CA LYS A 163 10.23 7.31 -9.24
C LYS A 163 11.74 7.39 -9.43
N ARG A 164 12.23 7.96 -10.56
CA ARG A 164 13.66 8.18 -10.81
C ARG A 164 14.29 9.13 -9.78
N GLY A 165 13.60 10.23 -9.46
CA GLY A 165 14.07 11.19 -8.45
C GLY A 165 14.09 10.57 -7.05
N ALA A 166 13.06 9.83 -6.68
CA ALA A 166 12.95 9.10 -5.43
C ALA A 166 14.07 8.05 -5.29
N LEU A 167 14.32 7.27 -6.34
CA LEU A 167 15.43 6.30 -6.39
C LEU A 167 16.78 6.97 -6.18
N LYS A 168 17.06 8.08 -6.89
CA LYS A 168 18.29 8.86 -6.71
C LYS A 168 18.42 9.35 -5.27
N THR A 169 17.36 9.89 -4.70
CA THR A 169 17.33 10.37 -3.31
C THR A 169 17.65 9.24 -2.33
N LEU A 170 17.05 8.07 -2.51
CA LEU A 170 17.26 6.90 -1.68
C LEU A 170 18.70 6.41 -1.73
N LEU A 171 19.28 6.28 -2.92
CA LEU A 171 20.63 5.76 -3.13
C LEU A 171 21.74 6.76 -2.75
N THR A 172 21.45 8.06 -2.73
CA THR A 172 22.44 9.08 -2.32
C THR A 172 22.81 8.98 -0.83
N GLN A 173 21.86 8.61 0.03
CA GLN A 173 22.08 8.45 1.47
C GLN A 173 21.30 7.24 2.00
N PRO A 174 21.72 6.02 1.70
CA PRO A 174 20.98 4.80 2.07
C PRO A 174 20.86 4.61 3.60
N ALA A 175 21.74 5.22 4.37
CA ALA A 175 21.72 5.20 5.83
C ALA A 175 20.72 6.16 6.48
N SER A 176 20.04 7.00 5.68
CA SER A 176 19.04 7.92 6.24
C SER A 176 17.76 7.18 6.66
N PHE A 177 17.32 7.44 7.87
CA PHE A 177 16.06 6.88 8.42
C PHE A 177 14.82 7.44 7.69
N ALA A 178 14.91 8.66 7.16
CA ALA A 178 13.86 9.27 6.35
C ALA A 178 13.52 8.47 5.08
N ASN A 179 14.43 7.63 4.59
CA ASN A 179 14.20 6.76 3.42
C ASN A 179 13.06 5.76 3.65
N ILE A 180 12.75 5.41 4.90
CA ILE A 180 11.60 4.55 5.22
C ILE A 180 10.31 5.18 4.71
N SER A 181 10.12 6.49 4.95
CA SER A 181 8.94 7.20 4.41
C SER A 181 8.88 7.13 2.88
N LEU A 182 10.02 7.30 2.21
CA LEU A 182 10.12 7.28 0.76
C LEU A 182 9.72 5.92 0.15
N LEU A 183 10.10 4.81 0.82
CA LEU A 183 9.77 3.46 0.35
C LEU A 183 8.27 3.17 0.32
N TYR A 184 7.48 3.82 1.18
CA TYR A 184 6.03 3.59 1.31
C TYR A 184 5.16 4.66 0.66
N GLN A 185 5.75 5.55 -0.13
CA GLN A 185 4.98 6.57 -0.85
C GLN A 185 4.11 5.94 -1.95
N GLN A 186 2.89 6.45 -2.08
CA GLN A 186 1.93 6.01 -3.10
C GLN A 186 1.10 7.20 -3.60
N PHE A 187 0.92 7.31 -4.89
CA PHE A 187 0.08 8.34 -5.50
C PHE A 187 -1.40 8.15 -5.17
N ASN A 188 -1.85 6.89 -5.15
CA ASN A 188 -3.15 6.46 -4.67
C ASN A 188 -3.05 5.01 -4.17
N SER A 189 -4.18 4.41 -3.77
CA SER A 189 -4.23 3.04 -3.23
C SER A 189 -3.71 1.95 -4.18
N MET A 190 -3.60 2.24 -5.48
CA MET A 190 -3.17 1.29 -6.51
C MET A 190 -1.82 1.64 -7.15
N LEU A 191 -1.28 2.83 -6.89
CA LEU A 191 -0.08 3.34 -7.54
C LEU A 191 0.99 3.70 -6.52
N ALA A 192 1.63 2.69 -5.94
CA ALA A 192 2.80 2.88 -5.10
C ALA A 192 4.04 3.21 -5.94
N VAL A 193 4.94 4.02 -5.38
CA VAL A 193 6.17 4.46 -6.08
C VAL A 193 7.11 3.27 -6.31
N PHE A 194 7.23 2.39 -5.32
CA PHE A 194 8.08 1.19 -5.36
C PHE A 194 7.21 -0.06 -5.21
N ALA A 195 6.57 -0.46 -6.31
CA ALA A 195 5.67 -1.60 -6.39
C ALA A 195 6.13 -2.70 -7.36
N ASP A 196 7.19 -2.45 -8.14
CA ASP A 196 7.73 -3.49 -9.04
C ASP A 196 8.37 -4.62 -8.21
N PRO A 197 8.28 -5.88 -8.66
CA PRO A 197 8.92 -7.01 -7.97
C PRO A 197 10.41 -6.77 -7.67
N ASN A 198 11.12 -6.10 -8.57
CA ASN A 198 12.55 -5.77 -8.40
C ASN A 198 12.81 -4.65 -7.38
N ASP A 199 11.80 -3.87 -7.01
CA ASP A 199 11.98 -2.79 -6.02
C ASP A 199 12.31 -3.35 -4.61
N VAL A 200 12.06 -4.63 -4.36
CA VAL A 200 12.46 -5.31 -3.10
C VAL A 200 13.96 -5.17 -2.80
N TYR A 201 14.82 -5.04 -3.82
CA TYR A 201 16.25 -4.80 -3.62
C TYR A 201 16.53 -3.46 -2.91
N LEU A 202 15.68 -2.47 -3.12
CA LEU A 202 15.77 -1.18 -2.42
C LEU A 202 15.41 -1.34 -0.95
N PHE A 203 14.33 -2.07 -0.66
CA PHE A 203 13.92 -2.40 0.71
C PHE A 203 15.02 -3.15 1.45
N ARG A 204 15.67 -4.13 0.80
CA ARG A 204 16.81 -4.88 1.36
C ARG A 204 17.98 -3.94 1.66
N THR A 205 18.39 -3.11 0.69
CA THR A 205 19.50 -2.18 0.84
C THR A 205 19.29 -1.25 2.03
N ILE A 206 18.10 -0.67 2.14
CA ILE A 206 17.77 0.24 3.25
C ILE A 206 17.67 -0.53 4.58
N ARG A 207 16.99 -1.69 4.61
CA ARG A 207 16.89 -2.53 5.79
C ARG A 207 18.26 -2.92 6.31
N ASP A 208 19.18 -3.41 5.45
CA ASP A 208 20.49 -3.90 5.86
C ASP A 208 21.36 -2.76 6.43
N THR A 209 21.31 -1.60 5.77
CA THR A 209 22.01 -0.40 6.26
C THR A 209 21.45 0.07 7.60
N LEU A 210 20.13 0.20 7.73
CA LEU A 210 19.50 0.67 8.96
C LEU A 210 19.59 -0.36 10.09
N LYS A 211 19.58 -1.67 9.78
CA LYS A 211 19.74 -2.74 10.77
C LYS A 211 21.10 -2.66 11.48
N THR A 212 22.16 -2.27 10.76
CA THR A 212 23.49 -2.06 11.36
C THR A 212 23.49 -0.87 12.31
N LEU A 213 22.73 0.18 12.02
CA LEU A 213 22.68 1.43 12.84
C LEU A 213 21.65 1.33 13.96
N TYR A 214 20.51 0.68 13.70
CA TYR A 214 19.33 0.67 14.58
C TYR A 214 18.73 -0.75 14.66
N PRO A 215 19.45 -1.74 15.21
CA PRO A 215 19.05 -3.17 15.18
C PRO A 215 17.74 -3.45 15.93
N THR A 216 17.39 -2.61 16.90
CA THR A 216 16.17 -2.76 17.72
C THR A 216 14.97 -2.04 17.15
N SER A 217 15.16 -1.21 16.11
CA SER A 217 14.08 -0.37 15.53
C SER A 217 12.90 -1.21 15.03
N SER A 218 11.71 -0.85 15.48
CA SER A 218 10.44 -1.42 15.03
C SER A 218 10.23 -1.26 13.51
N TYR A 219 10.71 -0.16 12.92
CA TYR A 219 10.65 0.06 11.47
C TYR A 219 11.59 -0.89 10.69
N VAL A 220 12.78 -1.18 11.25
CA VAL A 220 13.70 -2.15 10.65
C VAL A 220 13.10 -3.56 10.70
N LYS A 221 12.41 -3.91 11.79
CA LYS A 221 11.66 -5.17 11.89
C LYS A 221 10.55 -5.23 10.85
N ALA A 222 9.75 -4.16 10.71
CA ALA A 222 8.68 -4.09 9.72
C ALA A 222 9.21 -4.21 8.28
N LEU A 223 10.33 -3.55 7.94
CA LEU A 223 11.00 -3.74 6.64
C LEU A 223 11.42 -5.20 6.43
N THR A 224 11.92 -5.86 7.47
CA THR A 224 12.31 -7.28 7.41
C THR A 224 11.11 -8.16 7.12
N GLU A 225 9.99 -7.95 7.81
CA GLU A 225 8.74 -8.70 7.58
C GLU A 225 8.17 -8.51 6.16
N VAL A 226 8.27 -7.29 5.60
CA VAL A 226 7.87 -7.03 4.21
C VAL A 226 8.72 -7.82 3.22
N ILE A 227 10.04 -7.85 3.43
CA ILE A 227 10.99 -8.58 2.59
C ILE A 227 10.75 -10.10 2.70
N GLU A 228 10.62 -10.62 3.92
CA GLU A 228 10.37 -12.05 4.17
C GLU A 228 9.05 -12.51 3.52
N ARG A 229 8.01 -11.67 3.59
CA ARG A 229 6.73 -11.93 2.92
C ARG A 229 6.88 -11.96 1.40
N HIS A 230 7.64 -11.02 0.83
CA HIS A 230 7.94 -11.01 -0.60
C HIS A 230 8.69 -12.29 -0.99
N ASP A 231 9.71 -12.70 -0.24
CA ASP A 231 10.51 -13.89 -0.53
C ASP A 231 9.69 -15.18 -0.43
N ALA A 232 8.82 -15.26 0.58
CA ALA A 232 7.90 -16.38 0.73
C ALA A 232 6.92 -16.47 -0.47
N ASN A 233 6.42 -15.31 -0.93
CA ASN A 233 5.55 -15.25 -2.10
C ASN A 233 6.26 -15.66 -3.39
N GLU A 234 7.49 -15.19 -3.60
CA GLU A 234 8.29 -15.61 -4.78
C GLU A 234 8.65 -17.10 -4.72
N ALA A 235 9.02 -17.63 -3.56
CA ALA A 235 9.28 -19.04 -3.40
C ALA A 235 8.02 -19.91 -3.65
N LEU A 236 6.85 -19.41 -3.25
CA LEU A 236 5.59 -20.08 -3.54
C LEU A 236 5.26 -20.00 -5.02
N ARG A 237 5.47 -18.84 -5.65
CA ARG A 237 5.30 -18.66 -7.10
C ARG A 237 6.19 -19.60 -7.91
N GLU A 238 7.49 -19.73 -7.55
CA GLU A 238 8.39 -20.69 -8.18
C GLU A 238 7.91 -22.13 -8.01
N LYS A 239 7.39 -22.50 -6.82
CA LYS A 239 6.83 -23.83 -6.59
C LYS A 239 5.60 -24.07 -7.47
N ILE A 240 4.73 -23.08 -7.62
CA ILE A 240 3.56 -23.15 -8.50
C ILE A 240 4.01 -23.26 -9.95
N GLU A 241 4.96 -22.45 -10.41
CA GLU A 241 5.52 -22.52 -11.75
C GLU A 241 6.19 -23.88 -12.03
N LYS A 242 6.89 -24.45 -11.07
CA LYS A 242 7.46 -25.80 -11.18
C LYS A 242 6.40 -26.91 -11.10
N ALA A 243 5.33 -26.69 -10.34
CA ALA A 243 4.18 -27.60 -10.29
C ALA A 243 3.30 -27.57 -11.53
N GLN A 244 3.50 -26.60 -12.43
CA GLN A 244 2.74 -26.41 -13.68
C GLN A 244 2.87 -27.57 -14.70
N GLN A 245 3.51 -28.66 -14.37
CA GLN A 245 3.45 -29.90 -15.17
C GLN A 245 2.28 -30.84 -14.81
N THR A 246 1.48 -30.49 -13.82
CA THR A 246 0.31 -31.27 -13.38
C THR A 246 -0.80 -30.34 -12.97
N LEU A 247 -2.02 -30.66 -13.36
CA LEU A 247 -3.33 -30.08 -13.03
C LEU A 247 -3.35 -28.88 -12.05
N TYR A 248 -4.04 -27.82 -12.45
CA TYR A 248 -4.26 -26.65 -11.59
C TYR A 248 -4.88 -27.01 -10.23
N PRO A 249 -4.58 -26.28 -9.14
CA PRO A 249 -5.19 -26.51 -7.84
C PRO A 249 -6.72 -26.38 -7.90
N GLU A 250 -7.43 -27.34 -7.30
CA GLU A 250 -8.89 -27.33 -7.27
C GLU A 250 -9.43 -26.15 -6.43
N LEU A 251 -10.46 -25.51 -6.93
CA LEU A 251 -11.31 -24.57 -6.19
C LEU A 251 -12.72 -25.13 -6.11
N SER A 252 -13.32 -25.06 -4.91
CA SER A 252 -14.67 -25.51 -4.65
C SER A 252 -15.39 -24.44 -3.82
N LEU A 253 -16.14 -23.56 -4.48
CA LEU A 253 -16.70 -22.35 -3.90
C LEU A 253 -18.19 -22.23 -4.23
N PRO A 254 -19.01 -21.56 -3.38
CA PRO A 254 -20.44 -21.38 -3.62
C PRO A 254 -20.70 -20.31 -4.69
N ASP A 255 -21.65 -20.58 -5.57
CA ASP A 255 -22.23 -19.60 -6.49
C ASP A 255 -23.35 -18.75 -5.82
N VAL A 256 -24.01 -17.92 -6.62
CA VAL A 256 -25.09 -17.02 -6.16
C VAL A 256 -26.29 -17.79 -5.58
N ASN A 257 -26.51 -19.04 -5.98
CA ASN A 257 -27.55 -19.91 -5.48
C ASN A 257 -27.07 -20.81 -4.32
N SER A 258 -25.88 -20.54 -3.78
CA SER A 258 -25.21 -21.35 -2.76
C SER A 258 -24.89 -22.79 -3.21
N GLN A 259 -24.88 -23.04 -4.52
CA GLN A 259 -24.43 -24.29 -5.08
C GLN A 259 -22.91 -24.29 -5.20
N THR A 260 -22.29 -25.39 -4.76
CA THR A 260 -20.83 -25.53 -4.86
C THR A 260 -20.44 -25.74 -6.31
N ARG A 261 -19.61 -24.84 -6.83
CA ARG A 261 -19.02 -24.93 -8.18
C ARG A 261 -17.55 -25.28 -8.06
N ARG A 262 -17.10 -26.20 -8.86
CA ARG A 262 -15.72 -26.68 -8.88
C ARG A 262 -14.99 -26.17 -10.11
N LEU A 263 -13.71 -25.84 -9.95
CA LEU A 263 -12.89 -25.42 -11.09
C LEU A 263 -12.69 -26.58 -12.08
N SER A 264 -12.66 -27.82 -11.58
CA SER A 264 -12.62 -29.05 -12.41
C SER A 264 -13.82 -29.23 -13.33
N GLU A 265 -14.93 -28.48 -13.17
CA GLU A 265 -16.02 -28.45 -14.16
C GLU A 265 -15.55 -27.93 -15.53
N LEU A 266 -14.39 -27.26 -15.57
CA LEU A 266 -13.78 -26.72 -16.79
C LEU A 266 -12.64 -27.58 -17.31
N GLU A 267 -12.43 -28.78 -16.78
CA GLU A 267 -11.41 -29.71 -17.27
C GLU A 267 -11.59 -30.04 -18.75
N GLY A 268 -10.48 -30.04 -19.49
CA GLY A 268 -10.47 -30.26 -20.92
C GLY A 268 -10.90 -29.07 -21.79
N LYS A 269 -11.20 -27.94 -21.17
CA LYS A 269 -11.52 -26.67 -21.85
C LYS A 269 -10.45 -25.61 -21.58
N PRO A 270 -10.18 -24.71 -22.53
CA PRO A 270 -9.46 -23.48 -22.18
C PRO A 270 -10.35 -22.57 -21.32
N PHE A 271 -9.82 -21.99 -20.27
CA PHE A 271 -10.59 -21.13 -19.40
C PHE A 271 -9.78 -19.98 -18.80
N ILE A 272 -10.51 -18.97 -18.33
CA ILE A 272 -9.98 -17.85 -17.55
C ILE A 272 -10.40 -18.03 -16.10
N LEU A 273 -9.43 -17.99 -15.16
CA LEU A 273 -9.69 -17.87 -13.74
C LEU A 273 -9.41 -16.42 -13.35
N LEU A 274 -10.43 -15.70 -12.89
CA LEU A 274 -10.35 -14.32 -12.46
C LEU A 274 -10.60 -14.20 -10.95
N PHE A 275 -9.77 -13.43 -10.26
CA PHE A 275 -10.03 -12.93 -8.89
C PHE A 275 -10.25 -11.45 -8.96
N TRP A 276 -11.34 -10.93 -8.37
CA TRP A 276 -11.71 -9.53 -8.45
C TRP A 276 -12.52 -9.05 -7.25
N MET A 277 -12.59 -7.73 -7.05
CA MET A 277 -13.29 -7.09 -5.94
C MET A 277 -14.52 -6.31 -6.43
N PRO A 278 -15.75 -6.68 -6.00
CA PRO A 278 -16.98 -6.03 -6.45
C PRO A 278 -17.10 -4.54 -6.06
N SER A 279 -16.43 -4.12 -5.00
CA SER A 279 -16.40 -2.70 -4.56
C SER A 279 -15.55 -1.80 -5.48
N GLU A 280 -14.65 -2.37 -6.26
CA GLU A 280 -13.73 -1.60 -7.10
C GLU A 280 -14.31 -1.38 -8.50
N VAL A 281 -14.60 -0.13 -8.84
CA VAL A 281 -15.20 0.24 -10.14
C VAL A 281 -14.33 -0.17 -11.32
N SER A 282 -13.01 0.04 -11.21
CA SER A 282 -12.06 -0.37 -12.25
C SER A 282 -12.08 -1.87 -12.54
N GLN A 283 -12.32 -2.70 -11.52
CA GLN A 283 -12.39 -4.16 -11.67
C GLN A 283 -13.74 -4.61 -12.25
N LYS A 284 -14.81 -3.85 -12.03
CA LYS A 284 -16.10 -4.08 -12.72
C LYS A 284 -15.98 -3.90 -14.25
N VAL A 285 -15.12 -2.99 -14.70
CA VAL A 285 -14.85 -2.78 -16.14
C VAL A 285 -14.21 -4.02 -16.77
N ILE A 286 -13.36 -4.75 -16.04
CA ILE A 286 -12.76 -5.99 -16.50
C ILE A 286 -13.84 -7.03 -16.83
N ASN A 287 -14.87 -7.16 -15.99
CA ASN A 287 -15.99 -8.06 -16.27
C ASN A 287 -16.74 -7.69 -17.56
N LEU A 288 -16.86 -6.42 -17.89
CA LEU A 288 -17.48 -6.00 -19.16
C LEU A 288 -16.62 -6.41 -20.37
N HIS A 289 -15.30 -6.28 -20.29
CA HIS A 289 -14.39 -6.76 -21.33
C HIS A 289 -14.42 -8.29 -21.43
N LEU A 290 -14.47 -8.98 -20.29
CA LEU A 290 -14.60 -10.45 -20.28
C LEU A 290 -15.94 -10.91 -20.86
N LYS A 291 -17.01 -10.17 -20.69
CA LYS A 291 -18.30 -10.47 -21.32
C LYS A 291 -18.21 -10.42 -22.84
N GLU A 292 -17.52 -9.44 -23.41
CA GLU A 292 -17.26 -9.39 -24.84
C GLU A 292 -16.49 -10.62 -25.32
N ILE A 293 -15.42 -10.97 -24.61
CA ILE A 293 -14.58 -12.14 -24.91
C ILE A 293 -15.39 -13.45 -24.77
N TYR A 294 -16.17 -13.58 -23.70
CA TYR A 294 -17.03 -14.73 -23.47
C TYR A 294 -18.03 -14.92 -24.60
N ASN A 295 -18.70 -13.85 -25.02
CA ASN A 295 -19.66 -13.91 -26.15
C ASN A 295 -19.00 -14.32 -27.47
N LEU A 296 -17.74 -13.92 -27.71
CA LEU A 296 -17.00 -14.24 -28.92
C LEU A 296 -16.47 -15.70 -28.96
N TYR A 297 -16.12 -16.25 -27.79
CA TYR A 297 -15.34 -17.49 -27.74
C TYR A 297 -15.98 -18.63 -26.95
N HIS A 298 -17.07 -18.39 -26.19
CA HIS A 298 -17.73 -19.44 -25.42
C HIS A 298 -18.23 -20.56 -26.31
N SER A 299 -18.86 -20.25 -27.47
CA SER A 299 -19.31 -21.23 -28.45
C SER A 299 -18.16 -22.05 -29.07
N LYS A 300 -16.92 -21.57 -28.94
CA LYS A 300 -15.70 -22.24 -29.39
C LYS A 300 -15.00 -23.02 -28.26
N GLY A 301 -15.59 -23.05 -27.05
CA GLY A 301 -15.13 -23.86 -25.93
C GLY A 301 -14.46 -23.05 -24.79
N LEU A 302 -14.29 -21.74 -24.92
CA LEU A 302 -13.79 -20.93 -23.80
C LEU A 302 -14.82 -20.87 -22.66
N ASP A 303 -14.35 -20.99 -21.44
CA ASP A 303 -15.16 -20.70 -20.24
C ASP A 303 -14.45 -19.78 -19.26
N ILE A 304 -15.17 -19.30 -18.23
CA ILE A 304 -14.62 -18.41 -17.21
C ILE A 304 -15.07 -18.89 -15.82
N TYR A 305 -14.13 -18.95 -14.88
CA TYR A 305 -14.38 -19.12 -13.46
C TYR A 305 -13.96 -17.85 -12.71
N SER A 306 -14.92 -17.14 -12.16
CA SER A 306 -14.71 -15.81 -11.56
C SER A 306 -14.93 -15.87 -10.06
N VAL A 307 -13.89 -15.61 -9.29
CA VAL A 307 -13.88 -15.56 -7.82
C VAL A 307 -13.98 -14.11 -7.38
N ALA A 308 -15.13 -13.74 -6.82
CA ALA A 308 -15.29 -12.42 -6.22
C ALA A 308 -14.81 -12.42 -4.77
N VAL A 309 -14.04 -11.40 -4.40
CA VAL A 309 -13.48 -11.19 -3.06
C VAL A 309 -14.18 -9.99 -2.42
N GLY A 310 -15.01 -10.21 -1.41
CA GLY A 310 -15.73 -9.15 -0.73
C GLY A 310 -17.19 -9.44 -0.47
N ASP A 311 -18.01 -8.39 -0.40
CA ASP A 311 -19.41 -8.47 -0.04
C ASP A 311 -20.24 -9.28 -1.04
N LYS A 312 -21.01 -10.27 -0.54
CA LYS A 312 -21.82 -11.18 -1.35
C LYS A 312 -23.01 -10.49 -2.02
N SER A 313 -23.62 -9.52 -1.35
CA SER A 313 -24.80 -8.84 -1.86
C SER A 313 -24.42 -7.92 -3.02
N LEU A 314 -23.32 -7.18 -2.84
CA LEU A 314 -22.78 -6.32 -3.88
C LEU A 314 -22.31 -7.15 -5.09
N TRP A 315 -21.64 -8.28 -4.84
CA TRP A 315 -21.24 -9.20 -5.90
C TRP A 315 -22.45 -9.74 -6.68
N ALA A 316 -23.45 -10.28 -5.98
CA ALA A 316 -24.65 -10.84 -6.64
C ALA A 316 -25.39 -9.80 -7.50
N THR A 317 -25.50 -8.56 -6.99
CA THR A 317 -26.09 -7.45 -7.75
C THR A 317 -25.23 -7.13 -8.97
N THR A 318 -23.91 -7.01 -8.81
CA THR A 318 -22.99 -6.65 -9.90
C THR A 318 -23.01 -7.68 -11.03
N ILE A 319 -22.91 -8.99 -10.74
CA ILE A 319 -22.92 -10.03 -11.79
C ILE A 319 -24.25 -10.06 -12.55
N LYS A 320 -25.36 -9.81 -11.85
CA LYS A 320 -26.70 -9.73 -12.46
C LYS A 320 -26.81 -8.52 -13.40
N GLU A 321 -26.42 -7.33 -12.92
CA GLU A 321 -26.44 -6.10 -13.71
C GLU A 321 -25.55 -6.18 -14.96
N GLN A 322 -24.37 -6.78 -14.82
CA GLN A 322 -23.42 -6.94 -15.92
C GLN A 322 -23.76 -8.11 -16.85
N GLY A 323 -24.68 -9.00 -16.46
CA GLY A 323 -25.02 -10.20 -17.22
C GLY A 323 -23.79 -11.13 -17.39
N ALA A 324 -23.07 -11.37 -16.31
CA ALA A 324 -21.91 -12.26 -16.26
C ALA A 324 -22.36 -13.73 -16.21
N ASN A 325 -22.58 -14.35 -17.35
CA ASN A 325 -23.23 -15.65 -17.52
C ASN A 325 -22.27 -16.87 -17.40
N TRP A 326 -21.07 -16.66 -16.90
CA TRP A 326 -20.10 -17.73 -16.61
C TRP A 326 -20.16 -18.15 -15.14
N ILE A 327 -19.27 -19.05 -14.71
CA ILE A 327 -19.19 -19.49 -13.32
C ILE A 327 -18.71 -18.34 -12.44
N ASN A 328 -19.59 -17.86 -11.57
CA ASN A 328 -19.29 -16.78 -10.60
C ASN A 328 -19.44 -17.32 -9.19
N VAL A 329 -18.41 -17.16 -8.36
CA VAL A 329 -18.38 -17.69 -6.99
C VAL A 329 -17.87 -16.66 -5.98
N ASN A 330 -18.34 -16.80 -4.71
CA ASN A 330 -17.92 -15.96 -3.60
C ASN A 330 -18.13 -16.68 -2.27
N ASP A 331 -17.09 -16.95 -1.50
CA ASP A 331 -17.18 -17.61 -0.20
C ASP A 331 -17.56 -16.67 0.97
N GLY A 332 -17.62 -15.38 0.72
CA GLY A 332 -17.93 -14.35 1.71
C GLY A 332 -16.83 -14.07 2.73
N LYS A 333 -15.64 -14.63 2.55
CA LYS A 333 -14.50 -14.46 3.48
C LYS A 333 -13.61 -13.26 3.14
N GLY A 334 -13.88 -12.57 2.05
CA GLY A 334 -13.12 -11.40 1.61
C GLY A 334 -11.62 -11.70 1.49
N ALA A 335 -10.78 -10.86 2.03
CA ALA A 335 -9.32 -11.03 1.99
C ALA A 335 -8.80 -12.30 2.70
N ASN A 336 -9.64 -12.94 3.52
CA ASN A 336 -9.31 -14.20 4.20
C ASN A 336 -9.76 -15.45 3.39
N SER A 337 -10.17 -15.29 2.15
CA SER A 337 -10.54 -16.42 1.29
C SER A 337 -9.35 -17.36 1.07
N PRO A 338 -9.47 -18.66 1.38
CA PRO A 338 -8.41 -19.64 1.10
C PRO A 338 -8.04 -19.71 -0.39
N ALA A 339 -8.98 -19.36 -1.30
CA ALA A 339 -8.73 -19.36 -2.74
C ALA A 339 -7.60 -18.41 -3.15
N LEU A 340 -7.44 -17.28 -2.45
CA LEU A 340 -6.34 -16.35 -2.65
C LEU A 340 -4.98 -17.00 -2.33
N GLY A 341 -4.91 -17.71 -1.21
CA GLY A 341 -3.69 -18.42 -0.82
C GLY A 341 -3.34 -19.57 -1.74
N ILE A 342 -4.35 -20.34 -2.19
CA ILE A 342 -4.19 -21.48 -3.11
C ILE A 342 -3.55 -21.02 -4.44
N TYR A 343 -3.95 -19.86 -4.96
CA TYR A 343 -3.45 -19.30 -6.22
C TYR A 343 -2.40 -18.20 -6.04
N ASN A 344 -1.92 -18.00 -4.81
CA ASN A 344 -0.94 -16.94 -4.46
C ASN A 344 -1.34 -15.57 -5.01
N VAL A 345 -2.59 -15.19 -4.79
CA VAL A 345 -3.13 -13.90 -5.19
C VAL A 345 -2.92 -12.92 -4.05
N SER A 346 -1.95 -12.02 -4.21
CA SER A 346 -1.62 -10.97 -3.22
C SER A 346 -2.23 -9.61 -3.57
N THR A 347 -2.60 -9.42 -4.84
CA THR A 347 -3.22 -8.19 -5.35
C THR A 347 -4.41 -8.53 -6.24
N LEU A 348 -5.42 -7.65 -6.24
CA LEU A 348 -6.60 -7.77 -7.09
C LEU A 348 -6.65 -6.59 -8.06
N PRO A 349 -7.09 -6.81 -9.30
CA PRO A 349 -7.52 -8.10 -9.87
C PRO A 349 -6.33 -9.01 -10.20
N ALA A 350 -6.56 -10.33 -10.24
CA ALA A 350 -5.60 -11.31 -10.74
C ALA A 350 -6.28 -12.25 -11.76
N MET A 351 -5.60 -12.54 -12.85
CA MET A 351 -6.13 -13.35 -13.94
C MET A 351 -5.15 -14.44 -14.34
N PHE A 352 -5.64 -15.65 -14.50
CA PHE A 352 -4.89 -16.78 -15.04
C PHE A 352 -5.63 -17.33 -16.27
N ILE A 353 -4.89 -17.62 -17.33
CA ILE A 353 -5.44 -18.21 -18.56
C ILE A 353 -4.88 -19.62 -18.69
N PHE A 354 -5.78 -20.58 -18.81
CA PHE A 354 -5.46 -21.98 -18.91
C PHE A 354 -5.80 -22.51 -20.32
N ASN A 355 -4.94 -23.38 -20.84
CA ASN A 355 -5.26 -24.14 -22.05
C ASN A 355 -6.04 -25.43 -21.72
N LYS A 356 -6.41 -26.24 -22.77
CA LYS A 356 -7.19 -27.49 -22.65
C LYS A 356 -6.52 -28.52 -21.72
N GLU A 357 -5.19 -28.51 -21.68
CA GLU A 357 -4.39 -29.44 -20.85
C GLU A 357 -4.28 -28.93 -19.39
N GLY A 358 -4.97 -27.85 -19.03
CA GLY A 358 -4.92 -27.26 -17.67
C GLY A 358 -3.60 -26.53 -17.34
N LYS A 359 -2.80 -26.20 -18.36
CA LYS A 359 -1.56 -25.44 -18.20
C LYS A 359 -1.83 -23.94 -18.25
N VAL A 360 -1.27 -23.18 -17.30
CA VAL A 360 -1.29 -21.71 -17.34
C VAL A 360 -0.45 -21.22 -18.53
N VAL A 361 -1.07 -20.47 -19.42
CA VAL A 361 -0.45 -19.95 -20.65
C VAL A 361 -0.31 -18.43 -20.65
N ALA A 362 -0.95 -17.74 -19.70
CA ALA A 362 -0.74 -16.33 -19.41
C ALA A 362 -1.27 -15.98 -18.01
N ARG A 363 -0.75 -14.90 -17.44
CA ARG A 363 -1.20 -14.34 -16.17
C ARG A 363 -1.34 -12.82 -16.30
N ASP A 364 -2.36 -12.24 -15.62
CA ASP A 364 -2.62 -10.80 -15.49
C ASP A 364 -2.64 -10.05 -16.84
N LEU A 365 -3.19 -10.69 -17.87
CA LEU A 365 -3.31 -10.14 -19.21
C LEU A 365 -4.64 -9.39 -19.36
N PHE A 366 -4.67 -8.11 -19.01
CA PHE A 366 -5.87 -7.26 -19.00
C PHE A 366 -6.07 -6.43 -20.28
N ASP A 367 -5.08 -6.37 -21.15
CA ASP A 367 -5.22 -5.76 -22.48
C ASP A 367 -6.15 -6.58 -23.35
N THR A 368 -7.27 -6.00 -23.78
CA THR A 368 -8.36 -6.72 -24.48
C THR A 368 -7.90 -7.34 -25.79
N GLU A 369 -7.08 -6.66 -26.59
CA GLU A 369 -6.65 -7.18 -27.90
C GLU A 369 -5.61 -8.29 -27.73
N LYS A 370 -4.68 -8.13 -26.82
CA LYS A 370 -3.72 -9.19 -26.49
C LYS A 370 -4.43 -10.40 -25.88
N LEU A 371 -5.46 -10.18 -25.06
CA LEU A 371 -6.25 -11.24 -24.48
C LEU A 371 -7.04 -12.01 -25.57
N LYS A 372 -7.70 -11.32 -26.51
CA LYS A 372 -8.35 -11.93 -27.68
C LYS A 372 -7.36 -12.77 -28.50
N SER A 373 -6.19 -12.21 -28.80
CA SER A 373 -5.13 -12.92 -29.52
C SER A 373 -4.69 -14.19 -28.78
N LYS A 374 -4.46 -14.08 -27.46
CA LYS A 374 -4.05 -15.20 -26.62
C LYS A 374 -5.10 -16.29 -26.56
N ILE A 375 -6.36 -15.92 -26.32
CA ILE A 375 -7.49 -16.88 -26.30
C ILE A 375 -7.63 -17.58 -27.67
N SER A 376 -7.57 -16.82 -28.76
CA SER A 376 -7.63 -17.39 -30.11
C SER A 376 -6.53 -18.43 -30.41
N SER A 377 -5.35 -18.28 -29.75
CA SER A 377 -4.20 -19.18 -29.93
C SER A 377 -4.31 -20.51 -29.18
N ILE A 378 -5.27 -20.65 -28.25
CA ILE A 378 -5.42 -21.83 -27.36
C ILE A 378 -6.75 -22.56 -27.54
N LEU A 379 -7.64 -22.02 -28.38
CA LEU A 379 -8.90 -22.66 -28.80
C LEU A 379 -8.67 -23.72 -29.90
#